data_5b918bd9c93cfc4c5e2434d919b7c2ae
#
_entry.id   5b918bd9c93cfc4c5e2434d919b7c2ae
#
_cell.length_a   1.000
_cell.length_b   1.000
_cell.length_c   1.000
_cell.angle_alpha   90.00
_cell.angle_beta   90.00
_cell.angle_gamma   90.00
#
_symmetry.space_group_name_H-M   'P 1'
#
loop_
_entity.id
_entity.type
_entity.pdbx_description
1 polymer ?
#
loop_
_entity_poly.entity_id
_entity_poly.type
_entity_poly.pdbx_seq_one_letter_code
_entity_poly.pdbx_strand_id
1 'polypeptide(L)'
;MAKFLEYQGKEWLAKGGMPVPKGRVASSPEEAEEVARWIGGPVAVKGQVQAGGRGKAGIVKLADTPEQAKALAKEILSKTVQGLPVKQVLVEEKLDIKKEYYCSFVVNNSREARSPMLMFSAEGGMDIESVDESLLFKFNIDPMYGLRSYDAVDICAKAGIAPEDLSKFASFLTKLSALYKKYDCQMLEINQIGRAHV
;
A
#
# COMPACT_ATOMS: atom_id res chain seq x y z
N MET A 1 -7.16 5.69 -17.99
CA MET A 1 -6.20 5.75 -16.85
C MET A 1 -5.62 4.36 -16.61
N ALA A 2 -4.30 4.19 -16.62
CA ALA A 2 -3.67 2.92 -16.29
C ALA A 2 -3.79 2.67 -14.78
N LYS A 3 -4.23 1.46 -14.39
CA LYS A 3 -4.25 1.01 -12.99
C LYS A 3 -3.20 -0.08 -12.82
N PHE A 4 -2.36 0.04 -11.83
CA PHE A 4 -1.39 -0.99 -11.49
C PHE A 4 -2.00 -2.07 -10.60
N LEU A 5 -1.53 -3.29 -10.75
CA LEU A 5 -1.67 -4.32 -9.74
C LEU A 5 -0.75 -3.99 -8.56
N GLU A 6 -1.04 -4.55 -7.37
CA GLU A 6 -0.28 -4.23 -6.16
C GLU A 6 1.24 -4.46 -6.33
N TYR A 7 1.62 -5.60 -6.92
CA TYR A 7 3.05 -5.89 -7.13
C TYR A 7 3.74 -4.89 -8.06
N GLN A 8 3.05 -4.40 -9.11
CA GLN A 8 3.58 -3.39 -10.01
C GLN A 8 3.80 -2.06 -9.29
N GLY A 9 2.83 -1.64 -8.45
CA GLY A 9 2.98 -0.47 -7.59
C GLY A 9 4.18 -0.60 -6.65
N LYS A 10 4.37 -1.76 -6.01
CA LYS A 10 5.51 -2.04 -5.15
C LYS A 10 6.85 -2.00 -5.89
N GLU A 11 6.92 -2.49 -7.13
CA GLU A 11 8.13 -2.36 -7.95
C GLU A 11 8.51 -0.90 -8.21
N TRP A 12 7.52 -0.03 -8.47
CA TRP A 12 7.77 1.40 -8.65
C TRP A 12 8.18 2.09 -7.35
N LEU A 13 7.60 1.72 -6.22
CA LEU A 13 7.99 2.20 -4.90
C LEU A 13 9.45 1.79 -4.59
N ALA A 14 9.82 0.53 -4.82
CA ALA A 14 11.17 0.03 -4.62
C ALA A 14 12.19 0.76 -5.51
N LYS A 15 11.89 0.97 -6.80
CA LYS A 15 12.73 1.78 -7.72
C LYS A 15 12.89 3.23 -7.23
N GLY A 16 11.93 3.73 -6.48
CA GLY A 16 11.97 5.05 -5.83
C GLY A 16 12.69 5.07 -4.49
N GLY A 17 13.30 3.95 -4.07
CA GLY A 17 14.01 3.84 -2.80
C GLY A 17 13.09 3.76 -1.58
N MET A 18 11.83 3.37 -1.79
CA MET A 18 10.88 3.09 -0.71
C MET A 18 11.05 1.65 -0.23
N PRO A 19 10.97 1.39 1.08
CA PRO A 19 10.97 0.03 1.59
C PRO A 19 9.69 -0.70 1.16
N VAL A 20 9.84 -1.93 0.68
CA VAL A 20 8.73 -2.83 0.34
C VAL A 20 9.03 -4.21 0.89
N PRO A 21 8.00 -4.99 1.28
CA PRO A 21 8.18 -6.37 1.73
C PRO A 21 8.89 -7.22 0.68
N LYS A 22 9.73 -8.15 1.14
CA LYS A 22 10.36 -9.16 0.29
C LYS A 22 9.27 -10.06 -0.29
N GLY A 23 9.16 -10.14 -1.62
CA GLY A 23 8.13 -10.93 -2.26
C GLY A 23 8.30 -11.04 -3.76
N ARG A 24 7.53 -11.96 -4.38
CA ARG A 24 7.48 -12.16 -5.82
C ARG A 24 6.07 -12.58 -6.25
N VAL A 25 5.78 -12.34 -7.52
CA VAL A 25 4.55 -12.81 -8.17
C VAL A 25 4.71 -14.29 -8.54
N ALA A 26 3.62 -15.03 -8.41
CA ALA A 26 3.48 -16.41 -8.85
C ALA A 26 2.19 -16.57 -9.68
N SER A 27 2.28 -17.33 -10.77
CA SER A 27 1.17 -17.62 -11.69
C SER A 27 0.65 -19.06 -11.53
N SER A 28 1.34 -19.86 -10.73
CA SER A 28 0.95 -21.24 -10.38
C SER A 28 1.10 -21.51 -8.88
N PRO A 29 0.44 -22.53 -8.35
CA PRO A 29 0.62 -22.96 -6.98
C PRO A 29 2.06 -23.39 -6.66
N GLU A 30 2.74 -24.01 -7.62
CA GLU A 30 4.12 -24.49 -7.51
C GLU A 30 5.08 -23.31 -7.38
N GLU A 31 4.94 -22.27 -8.22
CA GLU A 31 5.72 -21.03 -8.10
C GLU A 31 5.48 -20.35 -6.76
N ALA A 32 4.25 -20.34 -6.23
CA ALA A 32 3.94 -19.75 -4.93
C ALA A 32 4.65 -20.49 -3.78
N GLU A 33 4.72 -21.81 -3.86
CA GLU A 33 5.48 -22.64 -2.91
C GLU A 33 6.98 -22.31 -2.97
N GLU A 34 7.56 -22.19 -4.16
CA GLU A 34 8.97 -21.83 -4.36
C GLU A 34 9.29 -20.45 -3.79
N VAL A 35 8.41 -19.46 -4.03
CA VAL A 35 8.58 -18.12 -3.47
C VAL A 35 8.51 -18.14 -1.95
N ALA A 36 7.55 -18.87 -1.36
CA ALA A 36 7.46 -19.00 0.10
C ALA A 36 8.70 -19.65 0.70
N ARG A 37 9.24 -20.68 0.05
CA ARG A 37 10.50 -21.33 0.45
C ARG A 37 11.70 -20.38 0.34
N TRP A 38 11.75 -19.54 -0.71
CA TRP A 38 12.79 -18.53 -0.88
C TRP A 38 12.72 -17.42 0.19
N ILE A 39 11.51 -17.06 0.67
CA ILE A 39 11.32 -16.08 1.75
C ILE A 39 11.85 -16.66 3.07
N GLY A 40 11.55 -17.92 3.36
CA GLY A 40 12.08 -18.65 4.51
C GLY A 40 11.36 -18.39 5.83
N GLY A 41 10.12 -17.89 5.80
CA GLY A 41 9.27 -17.61 6.96
C GLY A 41 7.80 -17.54 6.59
N PRO A 42 6.93 -17.13 7.51
CA PRO A 42 5.52 -16.92 7.23
C PRO A 42 5.31 -15.89 6.09
N VAL A 43 4.32 -16.13 5.24
CA VAL A 43 4.03 -15.30 4.07
C VAL A 43 2.57 -14.89 4.00
N ALA A 44 2.31 -13.79 3.30
CA ALA A 44 0.99 -13.40 2.83
C ALA A 44 0.86 -13.76 1.34
N VAL A 45 -0.22 -14.48 0.98
CA VAL A 45 -0.58 -14.82 -0.40
C VAL A 45 -1.74 -13.92 -0.80
N LYS A 46 -1.51 -13.04 -1.77
CA LYS A 46 -2.44 -11.96 -2.16
C LYS A 46 -2.83 -12.07 -3.63
N GLY A 47 -4.10 -12.33 -3.93
CA GLY A 47 -4.62 -12.34 -5.29
C GLY A 47 -4.44 -10.97 -5.97
N GLN A 48 -3.98 -10.99 -7.21
CA GLN A 48 -3.71 -9.79 -8.00
C GLN A 48 -4.84 -9.53 -8.99
N VAL A 49 -5.69 -8.55 -8.66
CA VAL A 49 -6.81 -8.07 -9.49
C VAL A 49 -6.93 -6.56 -9.40
N GLN A 50 -7.43 -5.92 -10.45
CA GLN A 50 -7.69 -4.47 -10.48
C GLN A 50 -9.04 -4.12 -9.83
N ALA A 51 -9.31 -4.70 -8.66
CA ALA A 51 -10.53 -4.50 -7.88
C ALA A 51 -10.20 -4.09 -6.44
N GLY A 52 -11.04 -3.23 -5.85
CA GLY A 52 -11.00 -2.90 -4.43
C GLY A 52 -11.56 -4.02 -3.55
N GLY A 53 -11.38 -3.93 -2.22
CA GLY A 53 -11.97 -4.87 -1.26
C GLY A 53 -11.41 -6.28 -1.31
N ARG A 54 -10.16 -6.47 -1.72
CA ARG A 54 -9.49 -7.78 -1.88
C ARG A 54 -9.48 -8.61 -0.60
N GLY A 55 -9.35 -7.98 0.56
CA GLY A 55 -9.45 -8.66 1.85
C GLY A 55 -10.84 -9.26 2.08
N LYS A 56 -11.90 -8.47 1.85
CA LYS A 56 -13.30 -8.91 1.96
C LYS A 56 -13.65 -10.02 0.94
N ALA A 57 -13.00 -9.99 -0.24
CA ALA A 57 -13.16 -11.05 -1.25
C ALA A 57 -12.43 -12.37 -0.89
N GLY A 58 -11.72 -12.43 0.23
CA GLY A 58 -11.03 -13.62 0.69
C GLY A 58 -9.88 -14.06 -0.22
N ILE A 59 -9.24 -13.12 -0.92
CA ILE A 59 -8.07 -13.36 -1.78
C ILE A 59 -6.76 -12.86 -1.17
N VAL A 60 -6.78 -12.52 0.12
CA VAL A 60 -5.59 -12.22 0.92
C VAL A 60 -5.59 -13.18 2.10
N LYS A 61 -4.58 -14.06 2.16
CA LYS A 61 -4.47 -15.12 3.17
C LYS A 61 -3.04 -15.26 3.65
N LEU A 62 -2.87 -15.73 4.90
CA LEU A 62 -1.57 -15.98 5.51
C LEU A 62 -1.23 -17.46 5.45
N ALA A 63 0.04 -17.78 5.24
CA ALA A 63 0.58 -19.11 5.26
C ALA A 63 1.84 -19.15 6.13
N ASP A 64 1.93 -20.16 6.98
CA ASP A 64 3.09 -20.35 7.86
C ASP A 64 4.13 -21.29 7.24
N THR A 65 3.74 -22.08 6.22
CA THR A 65 4.62 -23.00 5.50
C THR A 65 4.49 -22.85 3.99
N PRO A 66 5.51 -23.27 3.21
CA PRO A 66 5.45 -23.25 1.73
C PRO A 66 4.30 -24.11 1.18
N GLU A 67 3.98 -25.26 1.80
CA GLU A 67 2.89 -26.14 1.37
C GLU A 67 1.52 -25.48 1.58
N GLN A 68 1.35 -24.74 2.68
CA GLN A 68 0.16 -23.92 2.89
C GLN A 68 0.06 -22.81 1.86
N ALA A 69 1.17 -22.13 1.53
CA ALA A 69 1.19 -21.09 0.49
C ALA A 69 0.75 -21.65 -0.86
N LYS A 70 1.21 -22.86 -1.23
CA LYS A 70 0.77 -23.59 -2.43
C LYS A 70 -0.74 -23.84 -2.44
N ALA A 71 -1.27 -24.38 -1.35
CA ALA A 71 -2.69 -24.68 -1.22
C ALA A 71 -3.55 -23.42 -1.33
N LEU A 72 -3.14 -22.34 -0.65
CA LEU A 72 -3.83 -21.05 -0.70
C LEU A 72 -3.73 -20.39 -2.09
N ALA A 73 -2.58 -20.48 -2.74
CA ALA A 73 -2.43 -19.97 -4.11
C ALA A 73 -3.36 -20.68 -5.07
N LYS A 74 -3.48 -22.01 -4.98
CA LYS A 74 -4.42 -22.81 -5.79
C LYS A 74 -5.87 -22.34 -5.59
N GLU A 75 -6.28 -22.13 -4.34
CA GLU A 75 -7.60 -21.63 -4.00
C GLU A 75 -7.83 -20.23 -4.58
N ILE A 76 -6.88 -19.30 -4.38
CA ILE A 76 -7.01 -17.91 -4.78
C ILE A 76 -7.03 -17.78 -6.31
N LEU A 77 -6.18 -18.52 -7.01
CA LEU A 77 -6.12 -18.52 -8.49
C LEU A 77 -7.39 -19.06 -9.16
N SER A 78 -8.19 -19.86 -8.43
CA SER A 78 -9.49 -20.33 -8.93
C SER A 78 -10.62 -19.32 -8.76
N LYS A 79 -10.40 -18.20 -8.06
CA LYS A 79 -11.43 -17.21 -7.75
C LYS A 79 -11.61 -16.17 -8.86
N THR A 80 -12.80 -15.59 -8.86
CA THR A 80 -13.17 -14.40 -9.63
C THR A 80 -13.65 -13.33 -8.68
N VAL A 81 -13.15 -12.10 -8.82
CA VAL A 81 -13.50 -10.96 -8.00
C VAL A 81 -14.07 -9.87 -8.88
N GLN A 82 -15.31 -9.47 -8.63
CA GLN A 82 -16.03 -8.46 -9.45
C GLN A 82 -15.98 -8.76 -10.96
N GLY A 83 -16.12 -10.06 -11.33
CA GLY A 83 -16.07 -10.51 -12.73
C GLY A 83 -14.65 -10.66 -13.31
N LEU A 84 -13.60 -10.32 -12.55
CA LEU A 84 -12.22 -10.44 -12.99
C LEU A 84 -11.58 -11.72 -12.42
N PRO A 85 -11.06 -12.64 -13.25
CA PRO A 85 -10.37 -13.82 -12.79
C PRO A 85 -9.04 -13.46 -12.15
N VAL A 86 -8.68 -14.12 -11.04
CA VAL A 86 -7.36 -13.98 -10.41
C VAL A 86 -6.35 -14.81 -11.20
N LYS A 87 -5.48 -14.15 -11.96
CA LYS A 87 -4.47 -14.81 -12.80
C LYS A 87 -3.12 -15.00 -12.11
N GLN A 88 -2.86 -14.23 -11.07
CA GLN A 88 -1.58 -14.20 -10.36
C GLN A 88 -1.80 -13.95 -8.87
N VAL A 89 -0.87 -14.42 -8.06
CA VAL A 89 -0.78 -14.06 -6.64
C VAL A 89 0.56 -13.38 -6.36
N LEU A 90 0.57 -12.42 -5.46
CA LEU A 90 1.79 -11.90 -4.85
C LEU A 90 2.01 -12.70 -3.57
N VAL A 91 3.17 -13.34 -3.46
CA VAL A 91 3.63 -14.00 -2.23
C VAL A 91 4.71 -13.14 -1.63
N GLU A 92 4.47 -12.63 -0.41
CA GLU A 92 5.40 -11.73 0.27
C GLU A 92 5.55 -12.10 1.75
N GLU A 93 6.65 -11.68 2.36
CA GLU A 93 6.90 -11.90 3.78
C GLU A 93 5.76 -11.31 4.62
N LYS A 94 5.35 -12.06 5.65
CA LYS A 94 4.40 -11.58 6.65
C LYS A 94 5.14 -10.64 7.60
N LEU A 95 4.76 -9.36 7.57
CA LEU A 95 5.30 -8.37 8.50
C LEU A 95 4.53 -8.39 9.82
N ASP A 96 5.23 -8.15 10.93
CA ASP A 96 4.62 -7.90 12.24
C ASP A 96 4.19 -6.42 12.32
N ILE A 97 2.96 -6.17 11.88
CA ILE A 97 2.39 -4.83 11.80
C ILE A 97 1.81 -4.45 13.16
N LYS A 98 2.46 -3.51 13.86
CA LYS A 98 1.99 -3.01 15.15
C LYS A 98 0.89 -1.97 15.03
N LYS A 99 0.93 -1.16 13.98
CA LYS A 99 -0.08 -0.14 13.68
C LYS A 99 -0.11 0.11 12.17
N GLU A 100 -1.30 0.30 11.65
CA GLU A 100 -1.54 0.58 10.23
C GLU A 100 -1.94 2.03 10.04
N TYR A 101 -1.45 2.64 8.97
CA TYR A 101 -1.75 4.01 8.57
C TYR A 101 -2.26 4.02 7.13
N TYR A 102 -3.07 5.01 6.83
CA TYR A 102 -3.53 5.27 5.47
C TYR A 102 -2.80 6.49 4.90
N CYS A 103 -2.40 6.40 3.64
CA CYS A 103 -1.83 7.51 2.90
C CYS A 103 -2.28 7.47 1.44
N SER A 104 -2.79 8.58 0.95
CA SER A 104 -3.13 8.73 -0.47
C SER A 104 -2.76 10.11 -0.98
N PHE A 105 -2.18 10.16 -2.18
CA PHE A 105 -2.00 11.37 -2.97
C PHE A 105 -3.00 11.33 -4.11
N VAL A 106 -3.79 12.39 -4.26
CA VAL A 106 -4.80 12.54 -5.30
C VAL A 106 -4.76 13.94 -5.89
N VAL A 107 -5.42 14.15 -7.02
CA VAL A 107 -5.64 15.48 -7.57
C VAL A 107 -6.92 16.07 -6.96
N ASN A 108 -6.79 17.17 -6.23
CA ASN A 108 -7.93 17.95 -5.77
C ASN A 108 -8.41 18.88 -6.90
N ASN A 109 -9.54 18.52 -7.50
CA ASN A 109 -10.15 19.27 -8.61
C ASN A 109 -11.13 20.37 -8.15
N SER A 110 -11.19 20.70 -6.86
CA SER A 110 -12.04 21.79 -6.40
C SER A 110 -11.61 23.12 -7.03
N ARG A 111 -12.56 24.04 -7.18
CA ARG A 111 -12.27 25.36 -7.78
C ARG A 111 -11.24 26.18 -7.00
N GLU A 112 -11.17 25.91 -5.69
CA GLU A 112 -10.35 26.67 -4.74
C GLU A 112 -8.89 26.17 -4.70
N ALA A 113 -8.67 24.87 -4.92
CA ALA A 113 -7.34 24.29 -4.72
C ALA A 113 -6.64 23.93 -6.05
N ARG A 114 -7.26 23.11 -6.90
CA ARG A 114 -6.68 22.59 -8.16
C ARG A 114 -5.22 22.16 -8.00
N SER A 115 -4.95 21.37 -6.98
CA SER A 115 -3.60 20.99 -6.57
C SER A 115 -3.52 19.51 -6.21
N PRO A 116 -2.33 18.92 -6.17
CA PRO A 116 -2.14 17.65 -5.48
C PRO A 116 -2.58 17.77 -4.02
N MET A 117 -3.19 16.72 -3.50
CA MET A 117 -3.64 16.65 -2.11
C MET A 117 -3.16 15.37 -1.47
N LEU A 118 -2.54 15.48 -0.31
CA LEU A 118 -2.26 14.36 0.58
C LEU A 118 -3.46 14.14 1.50
N MET A 119 -3.94 12.91 1.54
CA MET A 119 -4.83 12.40 2.59
C MET A 119 -4.04 11.43 3.46
N PHE A 120 -4.06 11.65 4.78
CA PHE A 120 -3.34 10.83 5.75
C PHE A 120 -4.21 10.56 6.97
N SER A 121 -4.19 9.30 7.44
CA SER A 121 -4.88 8.91 8.67
C SER A 121 -4.03 7.95 9.49
N ALA A 122 -4.11 8.09 10.81
CA ALA A 122 -3.54 7.12 11.75
C ALA A 122 -4.43 5.87 11.92
N GLU A 123 -5.59 5.83 11.26
CA GLU A 123 -6.49 4.70 11.18
C GLU A 123 -6.34 4.06 9.79
N GLY A 124 -5.53 3.01 9.69
CA GLY A 124 -5.31 2.22 8.47
C GLY A 124 -5.99 0.86 8.54
N GLY A 125 -5.86 0.07 7.47
CA GLY A 125 -6.40 -1.30 7.42
C GLY A 125 -7.93 -1.40 7.26
N MET A 126 -8.61 -0.27 7.22
CA MET A 126 -10.06 -0.16 7.03
C MET A 126 -10.38 0.39 5.64
N ASP A 127 -11.63 0.25 5.19
CA ASP A 127 -12.10 1.00 4.03
C ASP A 127 -12.12 2.49 4.40
N ILE A 128 -11.38 3.30 3.66
CA ILE A 128 -11.27 4.74 3.93
C ILE A 128 -12.63 5.45 3.96
N GLU A 129 -13.61 4.91 3.23
CA GLU A 129 -14.99 5.38 3.20
C GLU A 129 -15.73 5.21 4.55
N SER A 130 -15.21 4.33 5.42
CA SER A 130 -15.74 4.08 6.77
C SER A 130 -14.97 4.80 7.89
N VAL A 131 -13.89 5.49 7.56
CA VAL A 131 -13.11 6.28 8.53
C VAL A 131 -13.84 7.58 8.80
N ASP A 132 -13.93 7.97 10.08
CA ASP A 132 -14.47 9.27 10.46
C ASP A 132 -13.69 10.39 9.77
N GLU A 133 -14.38 11.30 9.11
CA GLU A 133 -13.75 12.39 8.35
C GLU A 133 -12.85 13.28 9.22
N SER A 134 -13.12 13.36 10.52
CA SER A 134 -12.28 14.08 11.50
C SER A 134 -10.91 13.45 11.71
N LEU A 135 -10.75 12.15 11.41
CA LEU A 135 -9.49 11.40 11.51
C LEU A 135 -8.70 11.37 10.19
N LEU A 136 -9.27 11.94 9.13
CA LEU A 136 -8.65 12.02 7.81
C LEU A 136 -8.09 13.42 7.58
N PHE A 137 -6.77 13.56 7.74
CA PHE A 137 -6.08 14.82 7.48
C PHE A 137 -5.92 15.04 5.98
N LYS A 138 -6.44 16.17 5.49
CA LYS A 138 -6.36 16.59 4.08
C LYS A 138 -5.43 17.80 3.98
N PHE A 139 -4.40 17.69 3.17
CA PHE A 139 -3.41 18.76 2.97
C PHE A 139 -3.18 19.01 1.48
N ASN A 140 -3.51 20.21 1.01
CA ASN A 140 -3.24 20.64 -0.36
C ASN A 140 -1.74 20.94 -0.53
N ILE A 141 -1.12 20.30 -1.50
CA ILE A 141 0.32 20.41 -1.76
C ILE A 141 0.53 21.49 -2.82
N ASP A 142 1.46 22.39 -2.58
CA ASP A 142 1.87 23.37 -3.57
C ASP A 142 2.47 22.66 -4.81
N PRO A 143 1.93 22.83 -6.02
CA PRO A 143 2.42 22.14 -7.21
C PRO A 143 3.87 22.49 -7.58
N MET A 144 4.33 23.69 -7.22
CA MET A 144 5.68 24.16 -7.51
C MET A 144 6.70 23.57 -6.56
N TYR A 145 6.43 23.68 -5.25
CA TYR A 145 7.38 23.28 -4.20
C TYR A 145 7.23 21.84 -3.75
N GLY A 146 6.05 21.20 -3.98
CA GLY A 146 5.76 19.87 -3.48
C GLY A 146 5.53 19.83 -1.97
N LEU A 147 5.52 18.65 -1.38
CA LEU A 147 5.41 18.44 0.07
C LEU A 147 6.77 18.68 0.74
N ARG A 148 6.87 19.73 1.53
CA ARG A 148 8.11 20.07 2.25
C ARG A 148 8.23 19.28 3.55
N SER A 149 9.45 19.06 4.01
CA SER A 149 9.71 18.22 5.20
C SER A 149 9.00 18.73 6.46
N TYR A 150 8.92 20.04 6.65
CA TYR A 150 8.23 20.60 7.81
C TYR A 150 6.71 20.46 7.72
N ASP A 151 6.11 20.60 6.51
CA ASP A 151 4.68 20.31 6.31
C ASP A 151 4.38 18.85 6.64
N ALA A 152 5.25 17.92 6.21
CA ALA A 152 5.11 16.51 6.50
C ALA A 152 5.22 16.19 8.00
N VAL A 153 6.13 16.86 8.73
CA VAL A 153 6.24 16.73 10.19
C VAL A 153 4.97 17.22 10.87
N ASP A 154 4.45 18.39 10.47
CA ASP A 154 3.21 18.93 11.02
C ASP A 154 2.00 18.03 10.80
N ILE A 155 1.89 17.45 9.59
CA ILE A 155 0.81 16.49 9.26
C ILE A 155 0.92 15.26 10.16
N CYS A 156 2.12 14.68 10.27
CA CYS A 156 2.35 13.51 11.11
C CYS A 156 2.05 13.79 12.59
N ALA A 157 2.46 14.95 13.11
CA ALA A 157 2.19 15.35 14.48
C ALA A 157 0.68 15.50 14.74
N LYS A 158 -0.04 16.20 13.84
CA LYS A 158 -1.50 16.36 13.92
C LYS A 158 -2.25 15.02 13.84
N ALA A 159 -1.72 14.06 13.07
CA ALA A 159 -2.26 12.71 12.97
C ALA A 159 -1.91 11.81 14.17
N GLY A 160 -1.21 12.31 15.17
CA GLY A 160 -0.88 11.57 16.39
C GLY A 160 0.25 10.55 16.22
N ILE A 161 1.16 10.77 15.26
CA ILE A 161 2.39 9.99 15.16
C ILE A 161 3.27 10.29 16.39
N ALA A 162 3.82 9.24 17.00
CA ALA A 162 4.69 9.37 18.15
C ALA A 162 5.94 10.23 17.83
N PRO A 163 6.39 11.10 18.76
CA PRO A 163 7.50 12.02 18.50
C PRO A 163 8.77 11.36 17.96
N GLU A 164 9.08 10.15 18.44
CA GLU A 164 10.23 9.36 18.00
C GLU A 164 10.15 8.86 16.55
N ASP A 165 8.94 8.77 16.00
CA ASP A 165 8.69 8.28 14.63
C ASP A 165 8.43 9.44 13.64
N LEU A 166 8.22 10.68 14.09
CA LEU A 166 7.84 11.82 13.24
C LEU A 166 8.78 12.03 12.05
N SER A 167 10.10 12.03 12.31
CA SER A 167 11.11 12.26 11.28
C SER A 167 11.08 11.18 10.19
N LYS A 168 10.87 9.93 10.58
CA LYS A 168 10.80 8.79 9.65
C LYS A 168 9.56 8.87 8.80
N PHE A 169 8.37 9.09 9.42
CA PHE A 169 7.13 9.23 8.67
C PHE A 169 7.14 10.45 7.75
N ALA A 170 7.66 11.60 8.20
CA ALA A 170 7.80 12.78 7.36
C ALA A 170 8.71 12.51 6.15
N SER A 171 9.84 11.82 6.35
CA SER A 171 10.74 11.40 5.27
C SER A 171 10.03 10.44 4.31
N PHE A 172 9.23 9.51 4.81
CA PHE A 172 8.43 8.60 4.00
C PHE A 172 7.41 9.36 3.13
N LEU A 173 6.63 10.27 3.71
CA LEU A 173 5.63 11.07 3.00
C LEU A 173 6.26 11.99 1.93
N THR A 174 7.39 12.62 2.23
CA THR A 174 8.10 13.48 1.25
C THR A 174 8.64 12.67 0.07
N LYS A 175 9.18 11.48 0.30
CA LYS A 175 9.61 10.58 -0.76
C LYS A 175 8.43 10.11 -1.62
N LEU A 176 7.30 9.74 -1.01
CA LEU A 176 6.09 9.38 -1.74
C LEU A 176 5.57 10.54 -2.60
N SER A 177 5.55 11.76 -2.06
CA SER A 177 5.17 12.96 -2.80
C SER A 177 6.08 13.18 -4.01
N ALA A 178 7.38 12.97 -3.84
CA ALA A 178 8.33 13.07 -4.95
C ALA A 178 8.08 12.01 -6.03
N LEU A 179 7.73 10.77 -5.66
CA LEU A 179 7.37 9.71 -6.59
C LEU A 179 6.05 10.02 -7.31
N TYR A 180 5.03 10.48 -6.57
CA TYR A 180 3.75 10.90 -7.11
C TYR A 180 3.94 11.95 -8.23
N LYS A 181 4.76 12.99 -7.97
CA LYS A 181 5.10 14.02 -8.95
C LYS A 181 5.95 13.48 -10.11
N LYS A 182 6.99 12.68 -9.81
CA LYS A 182 7.92 12.14 -10.81
C LYS A 182 7.22 11.30 -11.87
N TYR A 183 6.22 10.51 -11.47
CA TYR A 183 5.51 9.60 -12.36
C TYR A 183 4.16 10.14 -12.83
N ASP A 184 3.89 11.43 -12.57
CA ASP A 184 2.65 12.11 -12.96
C ASP A 184 1.40 11.28 -12.59
N CYS A 185 1.39 10.80 -11.36
CA CYS A 185 0.30 9.96 -10.87
C CYS A 185 -0.97 10.79 -10.69
N GLN A 186 -2.11 10.27 -11.11
CA GLN A 186 -3.42 10.82 -10.73
C GLN A 186 -3.83 10.42 -9.31
N MET A 187 -3.42 9.21 -8.91
CA MET A 187 -3.61 8.69 -7.56
C MET A 187 -2.43 7.78 -7.20
N LEU A 188 -1.92 7.93 -5.99
CA LEU A 188 -1.00 7.01 -5.36
C LEU A 188 -1.54 6.73 -3.97
N GLU A 189 -1.98 5.49 -3.73
CA GLU A 189 -2.59 5.07 -2.47
C GLU A 189 -1.80 3.93 -1.86
N ILE A 190 -1.53 4.04 -0.56
CA ILE A 190 -0.99 2.97 0.26
C ILE A 190 -1.95 2.78 1.43
N ASN A 191 -2.74 1.72 1.35
CA ASN A 191 -3.70 1.34 2.38
C ASN A 191 -3.13 0.18 3.19
N GLN A 192 -2.23 0.47 4.02
CA GLN A 192 -1.44 -0.23 5.04
C GLN A 192 0.04 0.19 4.95
N ILE A 193 0.34 1.31 5.58
CA ILE A 193 1.71 1.60 5.96
C ILE A 193 1.89 1.01 7.35
N GLY A 194 2.56 -0.13 7.45
CA GLY A 194 2.89 -0.71 8.74
C GLY A 194 4.08 0.02 9.38
N ARG A 195 4.12 0.13 10.71
CA ARG A 195 5.29 0.70 11.44
C ARG A 195 6.60 -0.03 11.11
N ALA A 196 6.53 -1.24 10.57
CA ALA A 196 7.68 -2.00 10.08
C ALA A 196 8.27 -1.47 8.75
N HIS A 197 7.54 -0.58 8.04
CA HIS A 197 7.96 0.00 6.76
C HIS A 197 8.62 1.39 6.88
N VAL A 198 8.71 1.93 8.10
CA VAL A 198 9.17 3.30 8.34
C VAL A 198 10.39 3.34 9.24
#